data_bfc50fa8241d63fe59a0ea172594f247
#
_entry.id   bfc50fa8241d63fe59a0ea172594f247
#
_cell.length_a   1.000
_cell.length_b   1.000
_cell.length_c   1.000
_cell.angle_alpha   90.00
_cell.angle_beta   90.00
_cell.angle_gamma   90.00
#
_symmetry.space_group_name_H-M   'P 1'
#
loop_
_entity.id
_entity.type
_entity.pdbx_description
1 polymer ?
#
loop_
_entity_poly.entity_id
_entity_poly.type
_entity_poly.pdbx_seq_one_letter_code
_entity_poly.pdbx_strand_id
1 'polypeptide(L)'
;MQKDGEYIPKIKVSESPEKITNPHFKKVYRLFDENGHAVADYVCVHDEELDTEHPITLTIFDPLATWKRCTLENVHAKEMLKQIFKDGKLVYQLPTIQEIRNHCKEQVDTLWDEVKRFENPHHYYVDLSQKLWDIKDRLLHEGGRLDR
;
A
#
# COMPACT_ATOMS: atom_id res chain seq x y z
N MET A 1 10.25 4.72 15.57
CA MET A 1 11.06 5.06 16.76
C MET A 1 12.48 4.61 16.49
N GLN A 2 13.49 5.41 16.85
CA GLN A 2 14.89 5.06 16.68
C GLN A 2 15.48 4.78 18.09
N LYS A 3 16.17 3.67 18.23
CA LYS A 3 16.88 3.30 19.45
C LYS A 3 18.26 2.78 19.04
N ASP A 4 19.32 3.33 19.65
CA ASP A 4 20.72 2.97 19.38
C ASP A 4 21.09 3.03 17.86
N GLY A 5 20.52 3.98 17.11
CA GLY A 5 20.73 4.16 15.68
C GLY A 5 19.86 3.28 14.77
N GLU A 6 19.15 2.30 15.31
CA GLU A 6 18.26 1.42 14.56
C GLU A 6 16.80 1.87 14.58
N TYR A 7 16.11 1.70 13.46
CA TYR A 7 14.66 1.92 13.36
C TYR A 7 13.91 0.73 13.92
N ILE A 8 13.24 0.93 15.06
CA ILE A 8 12.38 -0.09 15.65
C ILE A 8 10.96 0.10 15.12
N PRO A 9 10.42 -0.84 14.35
CA PRO A 9 9.03 -0.78 13.90
C PRO A 9 8.09 -0.86 15.11
N LYS A 10 7.00 -0.11 15.06
CA LYS A 10 5.95 -0.10 16.08
C LYS A 10 4.64 -0.52 15.43
N ILE A 11 3.81 -1.23 16.18
CA ILE A 11 2.49 -1.64 15.78
C ILE A 11 1.48 -1.24 16.86
N LYS A 12 0.29 -0.84 16.43
CA LYS A 12 -0.87 -0.68 17.31
C LYS A 12 -1.72 -1.95 17.19
N VAL A 13 -1.83 -2.66 18.30
CA VAL A 13 -2.69 -3.86 18.41
C VAL A 13 -4.11 -3.44 18.81
N SER A 14 -5.10 -4.14 18.28
CA SER A 14 -6.52 -3.94 18.58
C SER A 14 -7.23 -5.30 18.56
N GLU A 15 -8.28 -5.44 19.35
CA GLU A 15 -9.18 -6.60 19.29
C GLU A 15 -9.92 -6.72 17.94
N SER A 16 -10.12 -5.59 17.24
CA SER A 16 -10.67 -5.56 15.88
C SER A 16 -9.54 -5.64 14.86
N PRO A 17 -9.42 -6.71 14.07
CA PRO A 17 -8.33 -6.91 13.11
C PRO A 17 -8.16 -5.75 12.11
N GLU A 18 -9.26 -5.14 11.67
CA GLU A 18 -9.25 -4.03 10.71
C GLU A 18 -8.60 -2.75 11.30
N LYS A 19 -8.52 -2.64 12.63
CA LYS A 19 -7.91 -1.50 13.34
C LYS A 19 -6.43 -1.70 13.64
N ILE A 20 -5.89 -2.88 13.35
CA ILE A 20 -4.47 -3.17 13.50
C ILE A 20 -3.69 -2.44 12.42
N THR A 21 -2.73 -1.60 12.83
CA THR A 21 -1.94 -0.82 11.89
C THR A 21 -0.87 -1.68 11.21
N ASN A 22 -0.44 -1.26 10.01
CA ASN A 22 0.73 -1.84 9.36
C ASN A 22 1.99 -1.10 9.85
N PRO A 23 2.98 -1.83 10.38
CA PRO A 23 4.20 -1.24 10.94
C PRO A 23 5.14 -0.72 9.85
N HIS A 24 6.26 -0.17 10.28
CA HIS A 24 7.39 0.23 9.47
C HIS A 24 7.17 1.49 8.60
N PHE A 25 8.24 1.99 7.96
CA PHE A 25 8.20 2.99 6.90
C PHE A 25 7.92 2.30 5.57
N LYS A 26 6.91 2.79 4.82
CA LYS A 26 6.30 2.06 3.71
C LYS A 26 6.29 2.87 2.43
N LYS A 27 6.25 2.15 1.30
CA LYS A 27 5.88 2.64 -0.03
C LYS A 27 4.55 2.04 -0.45
N VAL A 28 3.90 2.68 -1.42
CA VAL A 28 2.68 2.19 -2.05
C VAL A 28 2.87 2.23 -3.55
N TYR A 29 2.66 1.10 -4.20
CA TYR A 29 2.59 0.99 -5.65
C TYR A 29 1.15 0.69 -6.05
N ARG A 30 0.63 1.42 -7.04
CA ARG A 30 -0.60 1.06 -7.72
C ARG A 30 -0.26 0.20 -8.92
N LEU A 31 -0.95 -0.92 -9.06
CA LEU A 31 -0.78 -1.88 -10.13
C LEU A 31 -1.88 -1.66 -11.17
N PHE A 32 -1.48 -1.54 -12.43
CA PHE A 32 -2.38 -1.30 -13.55
C PHE A 32 -2.31 -2.49 -14.51
N ASP A 33 -3.46 -2.86 -15.07
CA ASP A 33 -3.53 -3.82 -16.17
C ASP A 33 -3.08 -3.21 -17.51
N GLU A 34 -3.07 -4.01 -18.57
CA GLU A 34 -2.69 -3.59 -19.93
C GLU A 34 -3.62 -2.49 -20.51
N ASN A 35 -4.83 -2.36 -19.98
CA ASN A 35 -5.82 -1.35 -20.40
C ASN A 35 -5.72 -0.05 -19.58
N GLY A 36 -4.81 -0.01 -18.59
CA GLY A 36 -4.64 1.14 -17.70
C GLY A 36 -5.65 1.20 -16.54
N HIS A 37 -6.37 0.10 -16.25
CA HIS A 37 -7.20 0.04 -15.06
C HIS A 37 -6.37 -0.34 -13.84
N ALA A 38 -6.61 0.35 -12.74
CA ALA A 38 -6.03 0.03 -11.45
C ALA A 38 -6.65 -1.25 -10.89
N VAL A 39 -5.82 -2.29 -10.70
CA VAL A 39 -6.28 -3.62 -10.25
C VAL A 39 -6.01 -3.87 -8.76
N ALA A 40 -4.97 -3.27 -8.19
CA ALA A 40 -4.63 -3.36 -6.78
C ALA A 40 -3.67 -2.26 -6.34
N ASP A 41 -3.63 -1.96 -5.04
CA ASP A 41 -2.56 -1.22 -4.41
C ASP A 41 -1.68 -2.19 -3.60
N TYR A 42 -0.37 -2.11 -3.80
CA TYR A 42 0.63 -2.94 -3.14
C TYR A 42 1.43 -2.12 -2.15
N VAL A 43 1.29 -2.42 -0.87
CA VAL A 43 1.99 -1.74 0.21
C VAL A 43 3.20 -2.56 0.62
N CYS A 44 4.38 -1.97 0.53
CA CYS A 44 5.65 -2.64 0.84
C CYS A 44 6.53 -1.82 1.78
N VAL A 45 7.61 -2.41 2.27
CA VAL A 45 8.62 -1.67 3.05
C VAL A 45 9.36 -0.70 2.14
N HIS A 46 9.78 0.43 2.67
CA HIS A 46 10.38 1.54 1.89
C HIS A 46 11.63 1.18 1.09
N ASP A 47 12.31 0.10 1.44
CA ASP A 47 13.52 -0.40 0.78
C ASP A 47 13.23 -1.49 -0.29
N GLU A 48 11.96 -1.84 -0.48
CA GLU A 48 11.54 -2.71 -1.58
C GLU A 48 11.30 -1.88 -2.84
N GLU A 49 11.79 -2.36 -3.98
CA GLU A 49 11.64 -1.71 -5.28
C GLU A 49 10.93 -2.66 -6.24
N LEU A 50 9.94 -2.12 -6.97
CA LEU A 50 9.33 -2.79 -8.12
C LEU A 50 9.84 -2.13 -9.41
N ASP A 51 9.94 -2.91 -10.48
CA ASP A 51 10.17 -2.35 -11.81
C ASP A 51 8.95 -1.52 -12.22
N THR A 52 9.15 -0.22 -12.46
CA THR A 52 8.11 0.72 -12.89
C THR A 52 8.17 1.04 -14.38
N GLU A 53 9.18 0.51 -15.09
CA GLU A 53 9.38 0.75 -16.52
C GLU A 53 8.84 -0.40 -17.38
N HIS A 54 8.87 -1.62 -16.86
CA HIS A 54 8.43 -2.81 -17.58
C HIS A 54 7.27 -3.50 -16.85
N PRO A 55 6.44 -4.28 -17.59
CA PRO A 55 5.42 -5.11 -16.96
C PRO A 55 6.05 -6.17 -16.05
N ILE A 56 5.41 -6.39 -14.91
CA ILE A 56 5.86 -7.38 -13.90
C ILE A 56 4.80 -8.44 -13.66
N THR A 57 5.23 -9.56 -13.11
CA THR A 57 4.35 -10.57 -12.52
C THR A 57 4.51 -10.54 -11.01
N LEU A 58 3.42 -10.35 -10.28
CA LEU A 58 3.43 -10.20 -8.83
C LEU A 58 2.32 -11.01 -8.18
N THR A 59 2.68 -11.79 -7.16
CA THR A 59 1.69 -12.47 -6.32
C THR A 59 1.31 -11.57 -5.15
N ILE A 60 0.04 -11.27 -5.04
CA ILE A 60 -0.56 -10.50 -3.94
C ILE A 60 -1.41 -11.42 -3.07
N PHE A 61 -1.69 -11.02 -1.83
CA PHE A 61 -2.55 -11.77 -0.92
C PHE A 61 -3.26 -10.85 0.05
N ASP A 62 -4.48 -11.25 0.42
CA ASP A 62 -5.27 -10.55 1.43
C ASP A 62 -4.59 -10.63 2.80
N PRO A 63 -4.22 -9.51 3.45
CA PRO A 63 -3.54 -9.52 4.74
C PRO A 63 -4.44 -10.00 5.91
N LEU A 64 -5.75 -10.05 5.74
CA LEU A 64 -6.69 -10.60 6.72
C LEU A 64 -7.03 -12.08 6.44
N ALA A 65 -6.85 -12.52 5.20
CA ALA A 65 -7.13 -13.87 4.75
C ALA A 65 -5.98 -14.39 3.88
N THR A 66 -4.83 -14.64 4.48
CA THR A 66 -3.54 -14.91 3.81
C THR A 66 -3.53 -16.12 2.88
N TRP A 67 -4.55 -16.98 2.96
CA TRP A 67 -4.76 -18.09 2.00
C TRP A 67 -5.36 -17.63 0.67
N LYS A 68 -5.97 -16.43 0.61
CA LYS A 68 -6.45 -15.83 -0.64
C LYS A 68 -5.28 -15.17 -1.33
N ARG A 69 -4.77 -15.81 -2.35
CA ARG A 69 -3.64 -15.34 -3.15
C ARG A 69 -4.07 -15.21 -4.60
N CYS A 70 -3.54 -14.19 -5.27
CA CYS A 70 -3.72 -13.95 -6.69
C CYS A 70 -2.38 -13.59 -7.31
N THR A 71 -2.07 -14.21 -8.45
CA THR A 71 -0.92 -13.80 -9.28
C THR A 71 -1.41 -12.90 -10.38
N LEU A 72 -0.94 -11.66 -10.37
CA LEU A 72 -1.18 -10.68 -11.40
C LEU A 72 -0.04 -10.76 -12.42
N GLU A 73 -0.37 -10.99 -13.68
CA GLU A 73 0.58 -11.08 -14.78
C GLU A 73 0.51 -9.81 -15.64
N ASN A 74 1.64 -9.39 -16.21
CA ASN A 74 1.72 -8.23 -17.10
C ASN A 74 1.14 -6.93 -16.51
N VAL A 75 1.35 -6.69 -15.21
CA VAL A 75 0.89 -5.46 -14.57
C VAL A 75 2.00 -4.41 -14.54
N HIS A 76 1.62 -3.15 -14.69
CA HIS A 76 2.51 -2.00 -14.59
C HIS A 76 2.42 -1.41 -13.19
N ALA A 77 3.55 -1.30 -12.50
CA ALA A 77 3.61 -0.69 -11.17
C ALA A 77 3.89 0.81 -11.27
N LYS A 78 3.19 1.61 -10.46
CA LYS A 78 3.44 3.04 -10.31
C LYS A 78 3.56 3.41 -8.85
N GLU A 79 4.69 4.02 -8.46
CA GLU A 79 4.85 4.52 -7.10
C GLU A 79 3.91 5.71 -6.84
N MET A 80 3.16 5.64 -5.74
CA MET A 80 2.11 6.61 -5.41
C MET A 80 2.59 7.71 -4.48
N LEU A 81 3.68 7.50 -3.74
CA LEU A 81 4.19 8.48 -2.79
C LEU A 81 5.08 9.50 -3.48
N LYS A 82 4.92 10.77 -3.09
CA LYS A 82 5.78 11.88 -3.52
C LYS A 82 6.42 12.53 -2.32
N GLN A 83 7.71 12.85 -2.43
CA GLN A 83 8.40 13.58 -1.38
C GLN A 83 7.94 15.04 -1.36
N ILE A 84 7.35 15.48 -0.26
CA ILE A 84 6.86 16.85 -0.08
C ILE A 84 7.92 17.70 0.65
N PHE A 85 8.55 17.13 1.66
CA PHE A 85 9.61 17.78 2.42
C PHE A 85 10.90 16.98 2.37
N LYS A 86 12.03 17.68 2.27
CA LYS A 86 13.38 17.13 2.39
C LYS A 86 14.21 18.05 3.29
N ASP A 87 14.83 17.51 4.33
CA ASP A 87 15.65 18.25 5.30
C ASP A 87 14.95 19.51 5.85
N GLY A 88 13.66 19.40 6.17
CA GLY A 88 12.83 20.47 6.68
C GLY A 88 12.40 21.52 5.64
N LYS A 89 12.74 21.35 4.37
CA LYS A 89 12.38 22.26 3.28
C LYS A 89 11.28 21.66 2.42
N LEU A 90 10.33 22.51 1.99
CA LEU A 90 9.33 22.13 0.99
C LEU A 90 10.02 21.95 -0.37
N VAL A 91 9.93 20.75 -0.94
CA VAL A 91 10.53 20.39 -2.26
C VAL A 91 9.47 20.05 -3.31
N TYR A 92 8.20 20.18 -2.97
CA TYR A 92 7.05 19.88 -3.82
C TYR A 92 6.33 21.19 -4.19
N GLN A 93 6.02 21.35 -5.47
CA GLN A 93 5.16 22.45 -5.93
C GLN A 93 3.72 22.12 -5.58
N LEU A 94 3.10 22.94 -4.72
CA LEU A 94 1.71 22.76 -4.34
C LEU A 94 0.79 23.00 -5.54
N PRO A 95 -0.07 22.03 -5.86
CA PRO A 95 -1.00 22.18 -6.97
C PRO A 95 -2.15 23.13 -6.63
N THR A 96 -2.73 23.71 -7.66
CA THR A 96 -3.96 24.49 -7.56
C THR A 96 -5.16 23.58 -7.29
N ILE A 97 -6.28 24.16 -6.81
CA ILE A 97 -7.52 23.41 -6.59
C ILE A 97 -8.01 22.71 -7.88
N GLN A 98 -7.83 23.36 -9.03
CA GLN A 98 -8.26 22.77 -10.31
C GLN A 98 -7.39 21.55 -10.69
N GLU A 99 -6.08 21.63 -10.49
CA GLU A 99 -5.16 20.51 -10.70
C GLU A 99 -5.48 19.34 -9.77
N ILE A 100 -5.81 19.62 -8.49
CA ILE A 100 -6.23 18.59 -7.53
C ILE A 100 -7.51 17.90 -8.00
N ARG A 101 -8.52 18.66 -8.47
CA ARG A 101 -9.78 18.10 -8.99
C ARG A 101 -9.56 17.23 -10.22
N ASN A 102 -8.74 17.71 -11.15
CA ASN A 102 -8.42 16.97 -12.38
C ASN A 102 -7.70 15.67 -12.02
N HIS A 103 -6.69 15.74 -11.14
CA HIS A 103 -5.96 14.57 -10.68
C HIS A 103 -6.89 13.55 -10.00
N CYS A 104 -7.78 14.01 -9.12
CA CYS A 104 -8.77 13.14 -8.47
C CYS A 104 -9.65 12.42 -9.50
N LYS A 105 -10.18 13.16 -10.48
CA LYS A 105 -10.98 12.59 -11.56
C LYS A 105 -10.20 11.54 -12.35
N GLU A 106 -8.99 11.87 -12.78
CA GLU A 106 -8.11 10.95 -13.50
C GLU A 106 -7.86 9.65 -12.72
N GLN A 107 -7.60 9.76 -11.39
CA GLN A 107 -7.38 8.58 -10.56
C GLN A 107 -8.65 7.73 -10.40
N VAL A 108 -9.82 8.36 -10.25
CA VAL A 108 -11.10 7.66 -10.17
C VAL A 108 -11.43 6.99 -11.51
N ASP A 109 -11.13 7.62 -12.63
CA ASP A 109 -11.37 7.07 -13.97
C ASP A 109 -10.54 5.80 -14.25
N THR A 110 -9.41 5.60 -13.56
CA THR A 110 -8.64 4.35 -13.65
C THR A 110 -9.30 3.17 -12.94
N LEU A 111 -10.23 3.40 -12.01
CA LEU A 111 -10.92 2.33 -11.30
C LEU A 111 -12.01 1.69 -12.17
N TRP A 112 -12.23 0.40 -12.01
CA TRP A 112 -13.30 -0.32 -12.68
C TRP A 112 -14.68 0.17 -12.23
N ASP A 113 -15.66 0.09 -13.09
CA ASP A 113 -17.03 0.57 -12.81
C ASP A 113 -17.65 -0.18 -11.61
N GLU A 114 -17.33 -1.46 -11.45
CA GLU A 114 -17.79 -2.29 -10.34
C GLU A 114 -17.28 -1.81 -8.98
N VAL A 115 -16.09 -1.23 -8.93
CA VAL A 115 -15.51 -0.64 -7.70
C VAL A 115 -16.15 0.72 -7.40
N LYS A 116 -16.55 1.47 -8.45
CA LYS A 116 -17.13 2.82 -8.33
C LYS A 116 -18.62 2.81 -8.00
N ARG A 117 -19.30 1.67 -8.05
CA ARG A 117 -20.74 1.58 -7.78
C ARG A 117 -21.08 2.06 -6.38
N PHE A 118 -22.18 2.80 -6.25
CA PHE A 118 -22.70 3.24 -4.95
C PHE A 118 -23.31 2.08 -4.15
N GLU A 119 -23.99 1.16 -4.82
CA GLU A 119 -24.59 -0.03 -4.20
C GLU A 119 -23.73 -1.27 -4.45
N ASN A 120 -23.40 -1.98 -3.40
CA ASN A 120 -22.61 -3.22 -3.43
C ASN A 120 -21.36 -3.11 -4.32
N PRO A 121 -20.44 -2.14 -4.06
CA PRO A 121 -19.21 -2.03 -4.82
C PRO A 121 -18.36 -3.29 -4.67
N HIS A 122 -17.64 -3.64 -5.72
CA HIS A 122 -16.60 -4.65 -5.60
C HIS A 122 -15.48 -4.16 -4.68
N HIS A 123 -14.89 -5.07 -3.95
CA HIS A 123 -13.75 -4.79 -3.10
C HIS A 123 -12.51 -4.48 -3.96
N TYR A 124 -11.87 -3.33 -3.69
CA TYR A 124 -10.58 -2.99 -4.29
C TYR A 124 -9.47 -3.55 -3.42
N TYR A 125 -8.51 -4.24 -4.01
CA TYR A 125 -7.44 -4.91 -3.26
C TYR A 125 -6.38 -3.91 -2.80
N VAL A 126 -6.05 -3.96 -1.51
CA VAL A 126 -4.93 -3.23 -0.90
C VAL A 126 -4.12 -4.24 -0.09
N ASP A 127 -3.11 -4.79 -0.73
CA ASP A 127 -2.37 -5.94 -0.25
C ASP A 127 -0.96 -5.55 0.22
N LEU A 128 -0.37 -6.39 1.06
CA LEU A 128 0.95 -6.16 1.64
C LEU A 128 2.01 -6.99 0.90
N SER A 129 3.25 -6.48 0.87
CA SER A 129 4.39 -7.32 0.52
C SER A 129 4.60 -8.42 1.56
N GLN A 130 5.21 -9.53 1.14
CA GLN A 130 5.55 -10.62 2.05
C GLN A 130 6.46 -10.11 3.17
N LYS A 131 7.46 -9.29 2.85
CA LYS A 131 8.38 -8.70 3.83
C LYS A 131 7.66 -7.86 4.88
N LEU A 132 6.72 -7.00 4.44
CA LEU A 132 5.93 -6.17 5.36
C LEU A 132 5.00 -7.02 6.23
N TRP A 133 4.39 -8.05 5.64
CA TRP A 133 3.56 -9.01 6.36
C TRP A 133 4.36 -9.76 7.43
N ASP A 134 5.55 -10.27 7.12
CA ASP A 134 6.40 -11.00 8.06
C ASP A 134 6.79 -10.12 9.26
N ILE A 135 7.07 -8.84 9.02
CA ILE A 135 7.34 -7.87 10.10
C ILE A 135 6.09 -7.68 10.98
N LYS A 136 4.92 -7.52 10.36
CA LYS A 136 3.64 -7.35 11.07
C LYS A 136 3.32 -8.58 11.91
N ASP A 137 3.39 -9.76 11.32
CA ASP A 137 3.09 -11.04 11.97
C ASP A 137 4.01 -11.28 13.18
N ARG A 138 5.32 -11.07 13.02
CA ARG A 138 6.28 -11.15 14.13
C ARG A 138 5.92 -10.19 15.28
N LEU A 139 5.62 -8.93 14.99
CA LEU A 139 5.28 -7.94 16.02
C LEU A 139 3.98 -8.26 16.74
N LEU A 140 3.00 -8.86 16.07
CA LEU A 140 1.76 -9.32 16.68
C LEU A 140 2.03 -10.47 17.65
N HIS A 141 2.89 -11.43 17.26
CA HIS A 141 3.27 -12.55 18.12
C HIS A 141 4.11 -12.11 19.34
N GLU A 142 5.00 -11.14 19.18
CA GLU A 142 5.78 -10.56 20.28
C GLU A 142 4.87 -9.79 21.25
N GLY A 143 3.92 -8.97 20.75
CA GLY A 143 2.97 -8.21 21.56
C GLY A 143 2.01 -9.10 22.36
N GLY A 144 1.54 -10.20 21.78
CA GLY A 144 0.64 -11.14 22.44
C GLY A 144 1.29 -12.01 23.56
N ARG A 145 2.60 -11.96 23.72
CA ARG A 145 3.32 -12.65 24.81
C ARG A 145 3.38 -11.86 26.11
N LEU A 146 3.09 -10.56 26.08
CA LEU A 146 3.17 -9.67 27.26
C LEU A 146 1.91 -9.72 28.14
N ASP A 147 0.82 -10.34 27.67
CA ASP A 147 -0.47 -10.39 28.36
C ASP A 147 -0.89 -11.81 28.83
N ARG A 148 0.09 -12.70 29.06
CA ARG A 148 -0.18 -14.04 29.65
C ARG A 148 0.66 -14.29 30.88
#